data_7f0799b1ca89986d49ffb139b4bb884c
#
_entry.id   7f0799b1ca89986d49ffb139b4bb884c
#
_cell.length_a   1.000
_cell.length_b   1.000
_cell.length_c   1.000
_cell.angle_alpha   90.00
_cell.angle_beta   90.00
_cell.angle_gamma   90.00
#
_symmetry.space_group_name_H-M   'P 1'
#
loop_
_entity.id
_entity.type
_entity.pdbx_description
1 polymer ?
#
loop_
_entity_poly.entity_id
_entity_poly.type
_entity_poly.pdbx_seq_one_letter_code
_entity_poly.pdbx_strand_id
1 'polypeptide(L)'
;MAEQIVRVGLIQMDGKTYDKEYNWSRADKWIRQAAARGAKLVCTPEVAVQGYDRVRLPPGMSFDDAGLVKQRARILAAAEPIPGPSTNRFAALARELGIWIVFGMDENRSGKLFNTAVLMNPQGAIVGCFSKVHLQNWMLASGLNPGDAFPVWDAEIDGVRTKLGIEICYDIQHPESTLELVLGGAEIVLNPYCTGDFARALLVHLYQTRALENRVYIVRVNFGAPHNHGASAIFDFEGATQDELGPAEGVLVGDLNLTALRKIRETWNPVYGPAYRRPSAYQRITK
;
A
#
# COMPACT_ATOMS: atom_id res chain seq x y z
N MET A 1 -25.03 -3.70 19.61
CA MET A 1 -24.22 -2.53 19.19
C MET A 1 -24.26 -2.48 17.68
N ALA A 2 -24.23 -1.28 17.07
CA ALA A 2 -24.15 -1.16 15.62
C ALA A 2 -22.83 -1.75 15.11
N GLU A 3 -22.83 -2.32 13.90
CA GLU A 3 -21.61 -2.82 13.29
C GLU A 3 -20.63 -1.69 13.00
N GLN A 4 -19.37 -1.93 13.25
CA GLN A 4 -18.27 -1.00 12.97
C GLN A 4 -17.71 -1.33 11.59
N ILE A 5 -18.15 -0.58 10.59
CA ILE A 5 -17.79 -0.78 9.19
C ILE A 5 -16.89 0.35 8.74
N VAL A 6 -15.75 0.01 8.13
CA VAL A 6 -14.90 0.96 7.41
C VAL A 6 -15.09 0.75 5.91
N ARG A 7 -15.61 1.77 5.22
CA ARG A 7 -15.77 1.73 3.77
C ARG A 7 -14.50 2.21 3.08
N VAL A 8 -13.82 1.30 2.36
CA VAL A 8 -12.56 1.54 1.68
C VAL A 8 -12.73 1.65 0.17
N GLY A 9 -11.99 2.55 -0.48
CA GLY A 9 -11.92 2.72 -1.92
C GLY A 9 -10.53 2.34 -2.46
N LEU A 10 -10.49 1.41 -3.40
CA LEU A 10 -9.29 0.97 -4.10
C LEU A 10 -9.22 1.70 -5.44
N ILE A 11 -8.20 2.53 -5.60
CA ILE A 11 -8.04 3.41 -6.76
C ILE A 11 -7.17 2.71 -7.81
N GLN A 12 -7.79 1.90 -8.65
CA GLN A 12 -7.10 1.24 -9.75
C GLN A 12 -7.01 2.18 -10.96
N MET A 13 -6.07 3.10 -10.91
CA MET A 13 -5.88 4.09 -11.97
C MET A 13 -4.93 3.59 -13.05
N ASP A 14 -5.07 4.11 -14.28
CA ASP A 14 -4.00 4.09 -15.26
C ASP A 14 -2.87 5.05 -14.83
N GLY A 15 -1.66 4.83 -15.31
CA GLY A 15 -0.50 5.65 -14.97
C GLY A 15 0.39 5.89 -16.18
N LYS A 16 1.11 7.02 -16.14
CA LYS A 16 2.19 7.32 -17.09
C LYS A 16 3.47 7.63 -16.34
N THR A 17 4.53 6.93 -16.68
CA THR A 17 5.83 7.12 -16.06
C THR A 17 6.29 8.56 -16.20
N TYR A 18 6.55 9.22 -15.06
CA TYR A 18 6.99 10.61 -14.89
C TYR A 18 6.04 11.71 -15.38
N ASP A 19 4.82 11.38 -15.82
CA ASP A 19 3.78 12.36 -16.14
C ASP A 19 2.89 12.61 -14.91
N LYS A 20 3.39 13.43 -13.98
CA LYS A 20 2.71 13.69 -12.70
C LYS A 20 1.34 14.36 -12.89
N GLU A 21 1.16 15.19 -13.89
CA GLU A 21 -0.13 15.87 -14.15
C GLU A 21 -1.17 14.88 -14.66
N TYR A 22 -0.79 13.99 -15.57
CA TYR A 22 -1.65 12.90 -16.00
C TYR A 22 -2.04 12.01 -14.81
N ASN A 23 -1.05 11.55 -14.03
CA ASN A 23 -1.27 10.67 -12.90
C ASN A 23 -2.17 11.31 -11.83
N TRP A 24 -1.95 12.61 -11.56
CA TRP A 24 -2.82 13.37 -10.68
C TRP A 24 -4.26 13.40 -11.19
N SER A 25 -4.46 13.69 -12.48
CA SER A 25 -5.81 13.75 -13.07
C SER A 25 -6.56 12.42 -12.93
N ARG A 26 -5.83 11.29 -13.03
CA ARG A 26 -6.41 9.96 -12.85
C ARG A 26 -6.73 9.68 -11.38
N ALA A 27 -5.79 9.99 -10.48
CA ALA A 27 -5.99 9.82 -9.03
C ALA A 27 -7.18 10.66 -8.55
N ASP A 28 -7.23 11.96 -8.88
CA ASP A 28 -8.31 12.86 -8.49
C ASP A 28 -9.67 12.35 -8.97
N LYS A 29 -9.79 11.98 -10.25
CA LYS A 29 -11.02 11.42 -10.83
C LYS A 29 -11.53 10.23 -10.04
N TRP A 30 -10.68 9.25 -9.81
CA TRP A 30 -11.11 7.99 -9.21
C TRP A 30 -11.30 8.09 -7.69
N ILE A 31 -10.52 8.95 -7.00
CA ILE A 31 -10.72 9.25 -5.58
C ILE A 31 -12.09 9.93 -5.37
N ARG A 32 -12.45 10.90 -6.21
CA ARG A 32 -13.77 11.54 -6.16
C ARG A 32 -14.90 10.55 -6.40
N GLN A 33 -14.72 9.62 -7.33
CA GLN A 33 -15.71 8.55 -7.54
C GLN A 33 -15.83 7.62 -6.35
N ALA A 34 -14.72 7.23 -5.71
CA ALA A 34 -14.75 6.43 -4.50
C ALA A 34 -15.50 7.15 -3.36
N ALA A 35 -15.18 8.42 -3.13
CA ALA A 35 -15.82 9.27 -2.12
C ALA A 35 -17.33 9.43 -2.39
N ALA A 36 -17.73 9.65 -3.64
CA ALA A 36 -19.14 9.73 -4.05
C ALA A 36 -19.89 8.41 -3.82
N ARG A 37 -19.21 7.26 -3.81
CA ARG A 37 -19.74 5.94 -3.43
C ARG A 37 -19.62 5.64 -1.94
N GLY A 38 -19.26 6.63 -1.13
CA GLY A 38 -19.22 6.58 0.32
C GLY A 38 -17.91 6.07 0.92
N ALA A 39 -16.84 5.88 0.15
CA ALA A 39 -15.53 5.53 0.71
C ALA A 39 -15.02 6.64 1.63
N LYS A 40 -14.52 6.25 2.81
CA LYS A 40 -13.94 7.15 3.82
C LYS A 40 -12.44 6.95 4.01
N LEU A 41 -11.90 5.89 3.44
CA LEU A 41 -10.48 5.60 3.32
C LEU A 41 -10.22 5.19 1.87
N VAL A 42 -9.25 5.80 1.21
CA VAL A 42 -8.86 5.41 -0.15
C VAL A 42 -7.37 5.12 -0.22
N CYS A 43 -6.99 4.22 -1.13
CA CYS A 43 -5.60 3.88 -1.38
C CYS A 43 -5.33 3.89 -2.89
N THR A 44 -4.18 4.47 -3.30
CA THR A 44 -3.69 4.46 -4.68
C THR A 44 -2.59 3.41 -4.87
N PRO A 45 -2.18 3.10 -6.11
CA PRO A 45 -1.07 2.20 -6.37
C PRO A 45 0.29 2.69 -5.83
N GLU A 46 1.26 1.78 -5.84
CA GLU A 46 2.69 2.05 -5.56
C GLU A 46 3.23 3.11 -6.54
N VAL A 47 3.90 4.17 -6.03
CA VAL A 47 4.45 5.28 -6.83
C VAL A 47 3.40 5.92 -7.77
N ALA A 48 2.16 6.06 -7.30
CA ALA A 48 1.06 6.61 -8.09
C ALA A 48 1.33 8.03 -8.60
N VAL A 49 2.11 8.82 -7.86
CA VAL A 49 2.44 10.21 -8.23
C VAL A 49 3.31 10.25 -9.48
N GLN A 50 4.43 9.50 -9.50
CA GLN A 50 5.37 9.54 -10.61
C GLN A 50 5.01 8.55 -11.73
N GLY A 51 4.14 7.56 -11.45
CA GLY A 51 3.93 6.44 -12.35
C GLY A 51 5.15 5.50 -12.35
N TYR A 52 4.90 4.24 -12.08
CA TYR A 52 5.93 3.25 -11.82
C TYR A 52 6.86 3.03 -13.02
N ASP A 53 8.17 3.31 -12.88
CA ASP A 53 9.18 3.04 -13.91
C ASP A 53 9.79 1.63 -13.72
N ARG A 54 9.33 0.67 -14.48
CA ARG A 54 9.88 -0.69 -14.47
C ARG A 54 11.09 -0.78 -15.36
N VAL A 55 12.26 -0.99 -14.77
CA VAL A 55 13.37 -1.54 -15.51
C VAL A 55 13.30 -3.07 -15.49
N ARG A 56 13.09 -3.67 -16.65
CA ARG A 56 13.38 -5.09 -16.84
C ARG A 56 14.89 -5.22 -16.97
N LEU A 57 15.56 -5.67 -15.92
CA LEU A 57 16.96 -6.06 -16.03
C LEU A 57 17.03 -7.35 -16.87
N PRO A 58 17.70 -7.34 -18.03
CA PRO A 58 18.00 -8.58 -18.74
C PRO A 58 18.82 -9.51 -17.84
N PRO A 59 18.71 -10.83 -18.03
CA PRO A 59 19.59 -11.79 -17.35
C PRO A 59 21.06 -11.43 -17.57
N GLY A 60 21.83 -11.33 -16.48
CA GLY A 60 23.26 -11.01 -16.54
C GLY A 60 23.62 -9.52 -16.53
N MET A 61 22.66 -8.60 -16.38
CA MET A 61 22.93 -7.18 -16.23
C MET A 61 23.62 -6.88 -14.90
N SER A 62 24.71 -6.11 -14.96
CA SER A 62 25.45 -5.63 -13.78
C SER A 62 24.79 -4.37 -13.20
N PHE A 63 24.99 -4.14 -11.90
CA PHE A 63 24.50 -2.93 -11.20
C PHE A 63 25.17 -1.63 -11.66
N ASP A 64 26.24 -1.68 -12.41
CA ASP A 64 26.96 -0.53 -12.97
C ASP A 64 26.47 -0.14 -14.37
N ASP A 65 25.34 -0.69 -14.82
CA ASP A 65 24.82 -0.47 -16.15
C ASP A 65 24.37 0.97 -16.36
N ALA A 66 24.72 1.55 -17.52
CA ALA A 66 24.32 2.90 -17.93
C ALA A 66 22.78 3.12 -17.92
N GLY A 67 22.01 2.05 -18.06
CA GLY A 67 20.53 2.08 -17.94
C GLY A 67 20.06 2.43 -16.54
N LEU A 68 20.69 1.85 -15.50
CA LEU A 68 20.35 2.11 -14.10
C LEU A 68 20.76 3.53 -13.66
N VAL A 69 21.91 4.00 -14.16
CA VAL A 69 22.34 5.39 -13.91
C VAL A 69 21.32 6.39 -14.49
N LYS A 70 20.86 6.15 -15.72
CA LYS A 70 19.81 6.98 -16.36
C LYS A 70 18.48 6.89 -15.60
N GLN A 71 18.10 5.70 -15.14
CA GLN A 71 16.89 5.54 -14.35
C GLN A 71 16.97 6.30 -13.03
N ARG A 72 18.07 6.17 -12.30
CA ARG A 72 18.31 6.94 -11.06
C ARG A 72 18.17 8.43 -11.28
N ALA A 73 18.76 8.95 -12.36
CA ALA A 73 18.66 10.36 -12.69
C ALA A 73 17.18 10.80 -12.96
N ARG A 74 16.38 9.95 -13.64
CA ARG A 74 14.95 10.22 -13.87
C ARG A 74 14.15 10.17 -12.59
N ILE A 75 14.36 9.16 -11.73
CA ILE A 75 13.69 9.06 -10.42
C ILE A 75 14.03 10.30 -9.59
N LEU A 76 15.30 10.67 -9.49
CA LEU A 76 15.76 11.83 -8.72
C LEU A 76 15.14 13.14 -9.22
N ALA A 77 15.02 13.31 -10.54
CA ALA A 77 14.41 14.49 -11.14
C ALA A 77 12.89 14.58 -10.90
N ALA A 78 12.22 13.44 -10.77
CA ALA A 78 10.77 13.37 -10.57
C ALA A 78 10.34 13.30 -9.09
N ALA A 79 11.22 12.77 -8.22
CA ALA A 79 10.96 12.62 -6.78
C ALA A 79 10.72 13.97 -6.10
N GLU A 80 9.87 13.95 -5.08
CA GLU A 80 9.49 15.16 -4.34
C GLU A 80 9.82 15.01 -2.85
N PRO A 81 10.09 16.12 -2.14
CA PRO A 81 10.14 16.07 -0.69
C PRO A 81 8.76 15.85 -0.08
N ILE A 82 8.72 15.41 1.17
CA ILE A 82 7.52 15.36 2.00
C ILE A 82 7.71 16.30 3.20
N PRO A 83 6.85 17.37 3.34
CA PRO A 83 5.81 17.81 2.42
C PRO A 83 6.36 18.40 1.12
N GLY A 84 5.55 18.36 0.04
CA GLY A 84 5.90 18.83 -1.29
C GLY A 84 4.66 19.08 -2.17
N PRO A 85 4.85 19.37 -3.45
CA PRO A 85 3.75 19.73 -4.36
C PRO A 85 2.62 18.71 -4.39
N SER A 86 2.95 17.41 -4.52
CA SER A 86 1.95 16.35 -4.58
C SER A 86 1.25 16.15 -3.24
N THR A 87 1.98 16.15 -2.12
CA THR A 87 1.34 16.06 -0.79
C THR A 87 0.37 17.21 -0.53
N ASN A 88 0.67 18.43 -1.02
CA ASN A 88 -0.23 19.58 -0.89
C ASN A 88 -1.53 19.39 -1.69
N ARG A 89 -1.45 18.80 -2.89
CA ARG A 89 -2.64 18.46 -3.70
C ARG A 89 -3.52 17.43 -3.00
N PHE A 90 -2.93 16.33 -2.52
CA PHE A 90 -3.68 15.32 -1.77
C PHE A 90 -4.25 15.87 -0.46
N ALA A 91 -3.55 16.79 0.22
CA ALA A 91 -4.04 17.46 1.41
C ALA A 91 -5.29 18.31 1.13
N ALA A 92 -5.31 19.03 0.01
CA ALA A 92 -6.48 19.79 -0.42
C ALA A 92 -7.65 18.85 -0.72
N LEU A 93 -7.41 17.76 -1.47
CA LEU A 93 -8.42 16.78 -1.82
C LEU A 93 -8.99 16.04 -0.59
N ALA A 94 -8.13 15.65 0.36
CA ALA A 94 -8.55 15.01 1.61
C ALA A 94 -9.48 15.91 2.43
N ARG A 95 -9.14 17.21 2.55
CA ARG A 95 -10.01 18.19 3.22
C ARG A 95 -11.32 18.41 2.50
N GLU A 96 -11.29 18.55 1.19
CA GLU A 96 -12.48 18.80 0.36
C GLU A 96 -13.49 17.64 0.50
N LEU A 97 -12.99 16.40 0.46
CA LEU A 97 -13.83 15.21 0.47
C LEU A 97 -14.12 14.66 1.87
N GLY A 98 -13.38 15.11 2.90
CA GLY A 98 -13.51 14.62 4.26
C GLY A 98 -13.13 13.14 4.40
N ILE A 99 -12.06 12.68 3.72
CA ILE A 99 -11.63 11.28 3.68
C ILE A 99 -10.16 11.09 4.01
N TRP A 100 -9.81 9.88 4.46
CA TRP A 100 -8.44 9.42 4.58
C TRP A 100 -7.90 9.02 3.20
N ILE A 101 -6.65 9.38 2.92
CA ILE A 101 -5.98 9.03 1.66
C ILE A 101 -4.62 8.40 1.94
N VAL A 102 -4.36 7.23 1.33
CA VAL A 102 -3.02 6.65 1.20
C VAL A 102 -2.60 6.73 -0.27
N PHE A 103 -1.43 7.32 -0.52
CA PHE A 103 -0.90 7.42 -1.87
C PHE A 103 0.60 7.13 -1.92
N GLY A 104 1.04 6.47 -3.01
CA GLY A 104 2.44 6.11 -3.25
C GLY A 104 3.18 7.16 -4.04
N MET A 105 4.46 7.42 -3.68
CA MET A 105 5.33 8.34 -4.40
C MET A 105 6.82 7.98 -4.24
N ASP A 106 7.64 8.44 -5.20
CA ASP A 106 9.08 8.54 -5.02
C ASP A 106 9.38 9.78 -4.18
N GLU A 107 9.98 9.56 -3.01
CA GLU A 107 10.37 10.62 -2.06
C GLU A 107 11.84 10.97 -2.23
N ASN A 108 12.14 12.27 -2.24
CA ASN A 108 13.50 12.80 -2.10
C ASN A 108 13.69 13.37 -0.68
N ARG A 109 14.28 12.57 0.19
CA ARG A 109 14.60 12.96 1.58
C ARG A 109 16.06 13.41 1.64
N SER A 110 16.29 14.71 1.44
CA SER A 110 17.63 15.32 1.48
C SER A 110 18.64 14.62 0.56
N GLY A 111 18.24 14.33 -0.67
CA GLY A 111 19.09 13.68 -1.69
C GLY A 111 19.08 12.16 -1.64
N LYS A 112 18.44 11.54 -0.64
CA LYS A 112 18.18 10.09 -0.59
C LYS A 112 16.80 9.79 -1.16
N LEU A 113 16.73 8.79 -2.03
CA LEU A 113 15.49 8.37 -2.67
C LEU A 113 14.84 7.23 -1.91
N PHE A 114 13.51 7.31 -1.73
CA PHE A 114 12.69 6.26 -1.12
C PHE A 114 11.42 6.03 -1.94
N ASN A 115 10.94 4.80 -1.95
CA ASN A 115 9.58 4.47 -2.39
C ASN A 115 8.69 4.58 -1.16
N THR A 116 7.85 5.62 -1.11
CA THR A 116 7.12 6.00 0.09
C THR A 116 5.61 6.01 -0.15
N ALA A 117 4.84 5.47 0.80
CA ALA A 117 3.41 5.65 0.92
C ALA A 117 3.12 6.67 2.02
N VAL A 118 2.29 7.67 1.71
CA VAL A 118 1.90 8.74 2.64
C VAL A 118 0.48 8.49 3.13
N LEU A 119 0.28 8.50 4.43
CA LEU A 119 -1.03 8.45 5.08
C LEU A 119 -1.47 9.86 5.47
N MET A 120 -2.61 10.27 4.96
CA MET A 120 -3.19 11.59 5.15
C MET A 120 -4.59 11.51 5.73
N ASN A 121 -4.88 12.33 6.74
CA ASN A 121 -6.20 12.37 7.38
C ASN A 121 -7.17 13.33 6.67
N PRO A 122 -8.48 13.32 7.02
CA PRO A 122 -9.48 14.21 6.44
C PRO A 122 -9.22 15.71 6.64
N GLN A 123 -8.37 16.09 7.58
CA GLN A 123 -7.94 17.47 7.78
C GLN A 123 -6.77 17.87 6.86
N GLY A 124 -6.31 16.93 6.01
CA GLY A 124 -5.17 17.13 5.12
C GLY A 124 -3.82 17.16 5.84
N ALA A 125 -3.77 16.62 7.05
CA ALA A 125 -2.49 16.46 7.76
C ALA A 125 -1.86 15.12 7.39
N ILE A 126 -0.55 15.12 7.20
CA ILE A 126 0.25 13.90 7.06
C ILE A 126 0.31 13.25 8.45
N VAL A 127 -0.28 12.06 8.59
CA VAL A 127 -0.28 11.27 9.83
C VAL A 127 0.98 10.40 9.91
N GLY A 128 1.43 9.91 8.77
CA GLY A 128 2.62 9.08 8.68
C GLY A 128 3.10 8.85 7.26
N CYS A 129 4.33 8.36 7.18
CA CYS A 129 4.97 7.95 5.94
C CYS A 129 5.59 6.57 6.16
N PHE A 130 5.36 5.66 5.21
CA PHE A 130 5.98 4.35 5.18
C PHE A 130 6.93 4.28 4.00
N SER A 131 8.22 4.11 4.22
CA SER A 131 9.20 3.82 3.17
C SER A 131 9.35 2.31 3.02
N LYS A 132 9.21 1.82 1.79
CA LYS A 132 9.31 0.39 1.45
C LYS A 132 10.55 -0.25 2.05
N VAL A 133 10.36 -1.30 2.83
CA VAL A 133 11.45 -1.96 3.56
C VAL A 133 12.18 -2.97 2.65
N HIS A 134 11.41 -3.81 1.95
CA HIS A 134 12.00 -4.82 1.07
C HIS A 134 12.05 -4.33 -0.36
N LEU A 135 13.22 -3.87 -0.77
CA LEU A 135 13.48 -3.39 -2.13
C LEU A 135 13.90 -4.57 -3.03
N GLN A 136 13.39 -4.57 -4.25
CA GLN A 136 13.89 -5.47 -5.28
C GLN A 136 15.30 -5.04 -5.71
N ASN A 137 16.14 -5.98 -6.18
CA ASN A 137 17.53 -5.71 -6.55
C ASN A 137 17.71 -4.51 -7.49
N TRP A 138 16.82 -4.37 -8.49
CA TRP A 138 16.87 -3.24 -9.42
C TRP A 138 16.57 -1.89 -8.74
N MET A 139 15.74 -1.87 -7.70
CA MET A 139 15.44 -0.64 -6.94
C MET A 139 16.67 -0.19 -6.15
N LEU A 140 17.34 -1.12 -5.47
CA LEU A 140 18.63 -0.87 -4.80
C LEU A 140 19.67 -0.37 -5.79
N ALA A 141 19.79 -1.02 -6.95
CA ALA A 141 20.70 -0.63 -8.01
C ALA A 141 20.40 0.76 -8.59
N SER A 142 19.11 1.14 -8.62
CA SER A 142 18.69 2.50 -9.01
C SER A 142 18.89 3.54 -7.91
N GLY A 143 19.44 3.15 -6.76
CA GLY A 143 19.80 4.05 -5.67
C GLY A 143 18.66 4.41 -4.72
N LEU A 144 17.57 3.64 -4.71
CA LEU A 144 16.57 3.75 -3.66
C LEU A 144 17.13 3.18 -2.35
N ASN A 145 16.71 3.78 -1.25
CA ASN A 145 17.07 3.33 0.10
C ASN A 145 15.90 2.56 0.71
N PRO A 146 16.16 1.48 1.44
CA PRO A 146 15.11 0.77 2.17
C PRO A 146 14.63 1.60 3.37
N GLY A 147 13.36 1.40 3.75
CA GLY A 147 12.85 1.78 5.06
C GLY A 147 13.40 0.85 6.15
N ASP A 148 13.13 1.19 7.41
CA ASP A 148 13.69 0.51 8.58
C ASP A 148 12.65 0.08 9.62
N ALA A 149 11.36 0.31 9.36
CA ALA A 149 10.29 0.01 10.31
C ALA A 149 8.95 -0.24 9.60
N PHE A 150 8.05 -0.95 10.31
CA PHE A 150 6.64 -1.16 9.97
C PHE A 150 5.74 -0.45 10.99
N PRO A 151 5.58 0.87 10.90
CA PRO A 151 4.76 1.64 11.84
C PRO A 151 3.27 1.36 11.63
N VAL A 152 2.50 1.52 12.72
CA VAL A 152 1.05 1.42 12.74
C VAL A 152 0.48 2.72 13.27
N TRP A 153 -0.59 3.21 12.67
CA TRP A 153 -1.19 4.49 13.01
C TRP A 153 -2.63 4.33 13.47
N ASP A 154 -2.99 5.05 14.53
CA ASP A 154 -4.37 5.19 14.95
C ASP A 154 -5.13 6.06 13.95
N ALA A 155 -6.34 5.63 13.60
CA ALA A 155 -7.26 6.35 12.74
C ALA A 155 -8.69 6.29 13.28
N GLU A 156 -9.43 7.37 13.09
CA GLU A 156 -10.87 7.39 13.27
C GLU A 156 -11.53 7.65 11.90
N ILE A 157 -12.21 6.64 11.39
CA ILE A 157 -12.77 6.62 10.03
C ILE A 157 -14.29 6.50 10.16
N ASP A 158 -15.00 7.61 9.85
CA ASP A 158 -16.46 7.69 9.96
C ASP A 158 -16.97 7.25 11.36
N GLY A 159 -16.30 7.72 12.42
CA GLY A 159 -16.61 7.37 13.80
C GLY A 159 -16.10 6.00 14.27
N VAL A 160 -15.48 5.22 13.40
CA VAL A 160 -14.87 3.92 13.74
C VAL A 160 -13.40 4.08 14.04
N ARG A 161 -12.98 3.83 15.29
CA ARG A 161 -11.56 3.80 15.67
C ARG A 161 -10.93 2.50 15.20
N THR A 162 -9.79 2.59 14.55
CA THR A 162 -9.03 1.45 14.01
C THR A 162 -7.54 1.76 13.96
N LYS A 163 -6.74 0.75 13.64
CA LYS A 163 -5.30 0.89 13.39
C LYS A 163 -4.97 0.49 11.96
N LEU A 164 -4.26 1.37 11.28
CA LEU A 164 -3.84 1.19 9.88
C LEU A 164 -2.37 0.80 9.84
N GLY A 165 -2.06 -0.25 9.10
CA GLY A 165 -0.71 -0.60 8.66
C GLY A 165 -0.55 -0.34 7.16
N ILE A 166 0.69 -0.11 6.73
CA ILE A 166 1.04 0.00 5.31
C ILE A 166 2.25 -0.89 5.04
N GLU A 167 2.17 -1.65 3.97
CA GLU A 167 3.28 -2.37 3.37
C GLU A 167 3.24 -2.16 1.86
N ILE A 168 4.38 -2.05 1.18
CA ILE A 168 4.40 -1.73 -0.25
C ILE A 168 4.83 -2.96 -1.06
N CYS A 169 3.93 -3.44 -1.92
CA CYS A 169 4.21 -4.40 -2.99
C CYS A 169 5.01 -5.63 -2.50
N TYR A 170 6.32 -5.66 -2.74
CA TYR A 170 7.21 -6.77 -2.41
C TYR A 170 7.29 -7.08 -0.91
N ASP A 171 6.96 -6.13 -0.03
CA ASP A 171 6.93 -6.37 1.42
C ASP A 171 6.01 -7.54 1.79
N ILE A 172 4.86 -7.72 1.11
CA ILE A 172 3.91 -8.83 1.36
C ILE A 172 4.54 -10.23 1.19
N GLN A 173 5.64 -10.35 0.41
CA GLN A 173 6.31 -11.64 0.21
C GLN A 173 7.10 -12.06 1.45
N HIS A 174 7.40 -11.15 2.35
CA HIS A 174 8.06 -11.39 3.62
C HIS A 174 7.00 -11.51 4.72
N PRO A 175 6.76 -12.72 5.29
CA PRO A 175 5.70 -12.93 6.29
C PRO A 175 5.85 -12.04 7.51
N GLU A 176 7.07 -11.66 7.84
CA GLU A 176 7.40 -10.77 8.94
C GLU A 176 6.79 -9.38 8.78
N SER A 177 6.62 -8.89 7.54
CA SER A 177 6.09 -7.54 7.26
C SER A 177 4.66 -7.39 7.77
N THR A 178 3.74 -8.21 7.28
CA THR A 178 2.34 -8.20 7.73
C THR A 178 2.24 -8.53 9.21
N LEU A 179 3.05 -9.49 9.69
CA LEU A 179 3.05 -9.88 11.09
C LEU A 179 3.46 -8.73 12.02
N GLU A 180 4.51 -7.98 11.68
CA GLU A 180 4.99 -6.83 12.46
C GLU A 180 3.91 -5.77 12.58
N LEU A 181 3.21 -5.47 11.47
CA LEU A 181 2.05 -4.56 11.48
C LEU A 181 0.93 -5.05 12.41
N VAL A 182 0.63 -6.35 12.39
CA VAL A 182 -0.42 -6.94 13.24
C VAL A 182 -0.01 -6.98 14.72
N LEU A 183 1.26 -7.23 15.02
CA LEU A 183 1.80 -7.10 16.38
C LEU A 183 1.71 -5.66 16.89
N GLY A 184 1.86 -4.66 16.02
CA GLY A 184 1.58 -3.25 16.28
C GLY A 184 0.08 -2.92 16.47
N GLY A 185 -0.80 -3.88 16.18
CA GLY A 185 -2.25 -3.80 16.35
C GLY A 185 -3.03 -3.45 15.09
N ALA A 186 -2.42 -3.48 13.90
CA ALA A 186 -3.12 -3.20 12.65
C ALA A 186 -4.35 -4.10 12.46
N GLU A 187 -5.47 -3.50 12.08
CA GLU A 187 -6.71 -4.19 11.71
C GLU A 187 -6.93 -4.15 10.19
N ILE A 188 -6.36 -3.13 9.53
CA ILE A 188 -6.38 -2.93 8.09
C ILE A 188 -4.95 -2.70 7.63
N VAL A 189 -4.47 -3.50 6.69
CA VAL A 189 -3.19 -3.32 6.02
C VAL A 189 -3.44 -2.87 4.58
N LEU A 190 -2.94 -1.69 4.23
CA LEU A 190 -3.01 -1.14 2.89
C LEU A 190 -1.73 -1.52 2.14
N ASN A 191 -1.87 -2.14 0.98
CA ASN A 191 -0.76 -2.57 0.15
C ASN A 191 -0.81 -1.89 -1.22
N PRO A 192 -0.26 -0.65 -1.35
CA PRO A 192 0.07 -0.07 -2.65
C PRO A 192 0.97 -1.02 -3.43
N TYR A 193 0.58 -1.36 -4.65
CA TYR A 193 1.17 -2.45 -5.39
C TYR A 193 1.41 -2.08 -6.86
N CYS A 194 2.42 -2.67 -7.50
CA CYS A 194 2.64 -2.57 -8.93
C CYS A 194 3.30 -3.83 -9.49
N THR A 195 2.51 -4.78 -10.02
CA THR A 195 3.06 -5.96 -10.68
C THR A 195 2.20 -6.41 -11.87
N GLY A 196 2.83 -7.17 -12.78
CA GLY A 196 2.17 -7.73 -13.96
C GLY A 196 1.54 -9.10 -13.73
N ASP A 197 0.87 -9.63 -14.77
CA ASP A 197 0.03 -10.84 -14.74
C ASP A 197 0.72 -12.12 -14.29
N PHE A 198 2.01 -12.27 -14.61
CA PHE A 198 2.71 -13.55 -14.39
C PHE A 198 2.71 -14.01 -12.93
N ALA A 199 2.54 -13.09 -11.99
CA ALA A 199 2.54 -13.37 -10.58
C ALA A 199 1.13 -13.44 -9.96
N ARG A 200 0.06 -13.10 -10.72
CA ARG A 200 -1.30 -12.97 -10.18
C ARG A 200 -1.78 -14.23 -9.48
N ALA A 201 -1.69 -15.37 -10.15
CA ALA A 201 -2.18 -16.65 -9.62
C ALA A 201 -1.44 -17.11 -8.35
N LEU A 202 -0.12 -16.85 -8.29
CA LEU A 202 0.69 -17.18 -7.12
C LEU A 202 0.46 -16.20 -5.98
N LEU A 203 0.36 -14.91 -6.29
CA LEU A 203 0.27 -13.86 -5.29
C LEU A 203 -1.10 -13.79 -4.61
N VAL A 204 -2.20 -14.21 -5.28
CA VAL A 204 -3.51 -14.25 -4.61
C VAL A 204 -3.48 -15.12 -3.36
N HIS A 205 -2.88 -16.32 -3.46
CA HIS A 205 -2.74 -17.22 -2.31
C HIS A 205 -1.87 -16.64 -1.20
N LEU A 206 -0.85 -15.86 -1.57
CA LEU A 206 0.00 -15.19 -0.60
C LEU A 206 -0.80 -14.17 0.21
N TYR A 207 -1.60 -13.31 -0.44
CA TYR A 207 -2.46 -12.33 0.24
C TYR A 207 -3.50 -13.02 1.14
N GLN A 208 -4.15 -14.06 0.61
CA GLN A 208 -5.11 -14.87 1.37
C GLN A 208 -4.48 -15.48 2.62
N THR A 209 -3.27 -16.04 2.49
CA THR A 209 -2.53 -16.62 3.62
C THR A 209 -2.17 -15.54 4.65
N ARG A 210 -1.61 -14.39 4.23
CA ARG A 210 -1.26 -13.29 5.14
C ARG A 210 -2.47 -12.77 5.90
N ALA A 211 -3.60 -12.59 5.21
CA ALA A 211 -4.86 -12.15 5.82
C ALA A 211 -5.37 -13.17 6.84
N LEU A 212 -5.38 -14.47 6.47
CA LEU A 212 -5.84 -15.57 7.31
C LEU A 212 -4.97 -15.76 8.55
N GLU A 213 -3.66 -15.94 8.38
CA GLU A 213 -2.74 -16.28 9.48
C GLU A 213 -2.61 -15.15 10.51
N ASN A 214 -2.83 -13.90 10.10
CA ASN A 214 -2.73 -12.72 10.95
C ASN A 214 -4.10 -12.16 11.38
N ARG A 215 -5.21 -12.71 10.88
CA ARG A 215 -6.56 -12.19 11.11
C ARG A 215 -6.62 -10.67 10.89
N VAL A 216 -6.40 -10.25 9.67
CA VAL A 216 -6.32 -8.84 9.27
C VAL A 216 -6.95 -8.65 7.90
N TYR A 217 -7.56 -7.48 7.65
CA TYR A 217 -7.93 -7.10 6.29
C TYR A 217 -6.68 -6.64 5.53
N ILE A 218 -6.50 -7.13 4.30
CA ILE A 218 -5.46 -6.64 3.39
C ILE A 218 -6.11 -6.04 2.15
N VAL A 219 -5.75 -4.80 1.83
CA VAL A 219 -6.27 -4.03 0.71
C VAL A 219 -5.14 -3.82 -0.29
N ARG A 220 -5.12 -4.63 -1.35
CA ARG A 220 -4.15 -4.54 -2.45
C ARG A 220 -4.64 -3.58 -3.51
N VAL A 221 -3.83 -2.58 -3.89
CA VAL A 221 -4.18 -1.59 -4.92
C VAL A 221 -3.11 -1.52 -6.00
N ASN A 222 -3.47 -1.92 -7.23
CA ASN A 222 -2.60 -1.97 -8.40
C ASN A 222 -3.00 -0.93 -9.45
N PHE A 223 -2.11 -0.62 -10.38
CA PHE A 223 -2.48 0.12 -11.58
C PHE A 223 -3.35 -0.73 -12.51
N GLY A 224 -4.30 -0.07 -13.19
CA GLY A 224 -5.09 -0.64 -14.28
C GLY A 224 -4.36 -0.60 -15.62
N ALA A 225 -4.99 -1.21 -16.63
CA ALA A 225 -4.54 -1.13 -18.02
C ALA A 225 -4.70 0.31 -18.56
N PRO A 226 -3.82 0.72 -19.50
CA PRO A 226 -2.74 -0.05 -20.12
C PRO A 226 -1.43 -0.10 -19.32
N HIS A 227 -1.28 0.70 -18.24
CA HIS A 227 -0.04 0.75 -17.46
C HIS A 227 0.30 -0.58 -16.81
N ASN A 228 -0.71 -1.26 -16.25
CA ASN A 228 -0.59 -2.57 -15.62
C ASN A 228 -1.87 -3.41 -15.81
N HIS A 229 -2.01 -4.51 -15.07
CA HIS A 229 -3.01 -5.55 -15.27
C HIS A 229 -4.15 -5.56 -14.25
N GLY A 230 -4.29 -4.50 -13.44
CA GLY A 230 -5.36 -4.38 -12.47
C GLY A 230 -5.26 -5.39 -11.33
N ALA A 231 -6.38 -6.05 -11.03
CA ALA A 231 -6.51 -6.99 -9.92
C ALA A 231 -6.33 -6.37 -8.53
N SER A 232 -6.76 -5.10 -8.36
CA SER A 232 -6.93 -4.54 -7.02
C SER A 232 -7.99 -5.32 -6.28
N ALA A 233 -7.73 -5.71 -5.01
CA ALA A 233 -8.59 -6.63 -4.29
C ALA A 233 -8.60 -6.39 -2.78
N ILE A 234 -9.68 -6.82 -2.13
CA ILE A 234 -9.83 -6.89 -0.68
C ILE A 234 -9.73 -8.35 -0.26
N PHE A 235 -8.83 -8.65 0.66
CA PHE A 235 -8.71 -9.96 1.30
C PHE A 235 -9.17 -9.83 2.75
N ASP A 236 -10.14 -10.67 3.14
CA ASP A 236 -10.67 -10.63 4.49
C ASP A 236 -9.84 -11.48 5.48
N PHE A 237 -10.13 -11.29 6.75
CA PHE A 237 -9.44 -11.97 7.84
C PHE A 237 -9.68 -13.49 7.92
N GLU A 238 -10.55 -14.04 7.07
CA GLU A 238 -10.75 -15.49 6.90
C GLU A 238 -9.96 -16.03 5.69
N GLY A 239 -9.24 -15.16 4.99
CA GLY A 239 -8.41 -15.51 3.84
C GLY A 239 -9.19 -15.58 2.53
N ALA A 240 -10.43 -15.12 2.49
CA ALA A 240 -11.18 -15.04 1.25
C ALA A 240 -10.86 -13.74 0.48
N THR A 241 -10.90 -13.81 -0.84
CA THR A 241 -10.96 -12.61 -1.68
C THR A 241 -12.41 -12.11 -1.65
N GLN A 242 -12.64 -11.03 -0.89
CA GLN A 242 -13.97 -10.46 -0.72
C GLN A 242 -14.48 -9.84 -2.03
N ASP A 243 -13.61 -9.12 -2.74
CA ASP A 243 -13.90 -8.51 -4.04
C ASP A 243 -12.61 -8.20 -4.81
N GLU A 244 -12.66 -8.19 -6.14
CA GLU A 244 -11.51 -7.94 -7.02
C GLU A 244 -11.93 -7.20 -8.30
N LEU A 245 -11.15 -6.21 -8.73
CA LEU A 245 -11.31 -5.54 -10.02
C LEU A 245 -10.66 -6.35 -11.16
N GLY A 246 -11.28 -6.25 -12.34
CA GLY A 246 -10.68 -6.70 -13.59
C GLY A 246 -9.47 -5.83 -14.01
N PRO A 247 -8.94 -6.00 -15.24
CA PRO A 247 -7.72 -5.31 -15.68
C PRO A 247 -7.92 -3.81 -15.97
N ALA A 248 -9.12 -3.36 -16.31
CA ALA A 248 -9.35 -1.95 -16.65
C ALA A 248 -9.17 -1.03 -15.45
N GLU A 249 -8.85 0.25 -15.71
CA GLU A 249 -8.91 1.24 -14.64
C GLU A 249 -10.33 1.39 -14.08
N GLY A 250 -10.41 1.70 -12.79
CA GLY A 250 -11.69 1.82 -12.12
C GLY A 250 -11.52 2.03 -10.62
N VAL A 251 -12.63 1.96 -9.91
CA VAL A 251 -12.66 2.00 -8.45
C VAL A 251 -13.51 0.86 -7.88
N LEU A 252 -12.95 0.15 -6.93
CA LEU A 252 -13.65 -0.77 -6.06
C LEU A 252 -13.93 -0.07 -4.74
N VAL A 253 -15.18 -0.15 -4.27
CA VAL A 253 -15.56 0.30 -2.93
C VAL A 253 -16.13 -0.90 -2.18
N GLY A 254 -15.50 -1.25 -1.06
CA GLY A 254 -15.91 -2.38 -0.23
C GLY A 254 -15.98 -2.03 1.25
N ASP A 255 -16.72 -2.85 1.99
CA ASP A 255 -16.95 -2.67 3.42
C ASP A 255 -16.09 -3.65 4.22
N LEU A 256 -15.32 -3.12 5.18
CA LEU A 256 -14.51 -3.89 6.11
C LEU A 256 -15.22 -3.96 7.45
N ASN A 257 -15.73 -5.13 7.82
CA ASN A 257 -16.48 -5.34 9.07
C ASN A 257 -15.51 -5.57 10.24
N LEU A 258 -15.15 -4.50 10.94
CA LEU A 258 -14.26 -4.58 12.10
C LEU A 258 -14.91 -5.21 13.33
N THR A 259 -16.23 -5.18 13.44
CA THR A 259 -16.94 -5.93 14.50
C THR A 259 -16.70 -7.42 14.36
N ALA A 260 -16.84 -7.97 13.14
CA ALA A 260 -16.59 -9.39 12.86
C ALA A 260 -15.11 -9.75 13.05
N LEU A 261 -14.19 -8.90 12.54
CA LEU A 261 -12.75 -9.08 12.75
C LEU A 261 -12.39 -9.15 14.25
N ARG A 262 -12.87 -8.22 15.04
CA ARG A 262 -12.58 -8.16 16.48
C ARG A 262 -13.13 -9.36 17.22
N LYS A 263 -14.34 -9.78 16.88
CA LYS A 263 -14.96 -10.96 17.45
C LYS A 263 -14.14 -12.25 17.18
N ILE A 264 -13.65 -12.43 15.97
CA ILE A 264 -12.80 -13.59 15.67
C ILE A 264 -11.46 -13.50 16.40
N ARG A 265 -10.87 -12.30 16.51
CA ARG A 265 -9.62 -12.10 17.27
C ARG A 265 -9.78 -12.39 18.76
N GLU A 266 -10.91 -12.07 19.37
CA GLU A 266 -11.19 -12.40 20.77
C GLU A 266 -11.13 -13.89 21.04
N THR A 267 -11.61 -14.73 20.12
CA THR A 267 -11.64 -16.19 20.27
C THR A 267 -10.37 -16.87 19.77
N TRP A 268 -9.74 -16.35 18.72
CA TRP A 268 -8.58 -16.94 18.06
C TRP A 268 -7.25 -16.56 18.74
N ASN A 269 -7.06 -15.29 19.09
CA ASN A 269 -5.82 -14.81 19.69
C ASN A 269 -5.43 -15.51 20.98
N PRO A 270 -6.35 -15.85 21.91
CA PRO A 270 -6.00 -16.57 23.13
C PRO A 270 -5.48 -17.99 22.89
N VAL A 271 -5.74 -18.57 21.72
CA VAL A 271 -5.40 -19.98 21.42
C VAL A 271 -4.30 -20.10 20.35
N TYR A 272 -4.35 -19.30 19.32
CA TYR A 272 -3.50 -19.40 18.12
C TYR A 272 -2.85 -18.09 17.70
N GLY A 273 -3.10 -17.00 18.41
CA GLY A 273 -2.71 -15.66 17.98
C GLY A 273 -1.20 -15.40 18.03
N PRO A 274 -0.75 -14.32 17.41
CA PRO A 274 0.66 -13.92 17.33
C PRO A 274 1.33 -13.76 18.70
N ALA A 275 0.57 -13.46 19.75
CA ALA A 275 1.07 -13.33 21.13
C ALA A 275 1.69 -14.63 21.70
N TYR A 276 1.36 -15.79 21.14
CA TYR A 276 1.93 -17.09 21.55
C TYR A 276 3.22 -17.44 20.81
N ARG A 277 3.74 -16.57 19.98
CA ARG A 277 5.04 -16.76 19.35
C ARG A 277 6.14 -16.88 20.41
N ARG A 278 7.17 -17.64 20.07
CA ARG A 278 8.35 -17.87 20.93
C ARG A 278 9.58 -17.26 20.26
N PRO A 279 9.80 -15.94 20.36
CA PRO A 279 10.88 -15.24 19.64
C PRO A 279 12.26 -15.87 19.89
N SER A 280 12.51 -16.40 21.10
CA SER A 280 13.75 -17.09 21.42
C SER A 280 14.06 -18.32 20.55
N ALA A 281 13.06 -18.88 19.86
CA ALA A 281 13.23 -19.98 18.93
C ALA A 281 13.60 -19.52 17.51
N TYR A 282 13.48 -18.24 17.20
CA TYR A 282 13.66 -17.69 15.86
C TYR A 282 15.02 -17.02 15.64
N GLN A 283 16.06 -17.56 16.25
CA GLN A 283 17.42 -16.98 16.25
C GLN A 283 18.01 -16.73 14.83
N ARG A 284 17.49 -17.40 13.79
CA ARG A 284 18.00 -17.27 12.43
C ARG A 284 17.43 -16.05 11.68
N ILE A 285 16.26 -15.57 12.06
CA ILE A 285 15.63 -14.40 11.43
C ILE A 285 15.94 -13.08 12.16
N THR A 286 16.62 -13.16 13.31
CA THR A 286 17.04 -11.99 14.10
C THR A 286 18.54 -11.68 13.96
N LYS A 287 19.22 -12.37 13.06
CA LYS A 287 20.63 -12.15 12.68
C LYS A 287 20.67 -11.48 11.33
#